data_21a03dcf666cad692448ec2ac2209d9c
#
_entry.id   21a03dcf666cad692448ec2ac2209d9c
#
_cell.length_a   1.000
_cell.length_b   1.000
_cell.length_c   1.000
_cell.angle_alpha   90.00
_cell.angle_beta   90.00
_cell.angle_gamma   90.00
#
_symmetry.space_group_name_H-M   'P 1'
#
loop_
_entity.id
_entity.type
_entity.pdbx_description
1 polymer ?
#
loop_
_entity_poly.entity_id
_entity_poly.type
_entity_poly.pdbx_seq_one_letter_code
_entity_poly.pdbx_strand_id
1 'polypeptide(L)'
;MSPSSLCNFDLHVPPSFATQIRPSISGVKPNTFFHPIKNQSFHPIKTKVFTREEEEAMSLLSDLINLNLSETTKTNKIIAEYIWIGGSGMDLRSKARTLPGPVSDPSKLPKWNYDGSSTGQAPGEDSEVILYPQAIFRDPFRRGNNILVICDAYTPAGEPIPTNKRHSAAKIFSQPEVAAEEPWYGIEQEYTLLQKDINWPLGWPVGGFPGPQGPYYCGIGADKAYGRDIVDAHYKACVYAGINISGINGEVMPGQWEFQVGPSLGISAGDEIWAARYILERITEIAGVVVSFDPKPIPGDWNGAGAHTNYSTKSMRNDGGYEVIKKAIEKLRLRHKEHIAAYGEGNERRLTGKHETADINNFSWGVANRGASVRVGRDTEKEGKGYFEDRRPASNMDPYVVTSIIAETTILWKP
;
A
#
# COMPACT_ATOMS: atom_id res chain seq x y z
N MET A 1 6.92 -15.69 27.91
CA MET A 1 8.04 -15.58 26.97
C MET A 1 7.74 -14.42 26.04
N SER A 2 8.58 -13.40 26.08
CA SER A 2 8.39 -12.09 25.40
C SER A 2 8.48 -12.21 23.88
N PRO A 3 7.71 -11.46 23.07
CA PRO A 3 7.72 -11.54 21.60
C PRO A 3 8.82 -10.68 20.95
N SER A 4 10.04 -10.70 21.45
CA SER A 4 11.11 -9.77 21.04
C SER A 4 12.19 -10.35 20.13
N SER A 5 11.91 -11.40 19.33
CA SER A 5 12.97 -11.99 18.50
C SER A 5 12.58 -12.36 17.05
N LEU A 6 11.64 -11.67 16.43
CA LEU A 6 11.22 -11.94 15.03
C LEU A 6 11.09 -10.70 14.15
N CYS A 7 11.89 -9.68 14.40
CA CYS A 7 12.06 -8.53 13.51
C CYS A 7 13.53 -8.36 13.15
N ASN A 8 14.14 -9.37 12.57
CA ASN A 8 15.44 -9.22 11.92
C ASN A 8 15.32 -9.62 10.45
N PHE A 9 14.83 -8.69 9.63
CA PHE A 9 15.35 -8.57 8.28
C PHE A 9 16.69 -7.86 8.44
N ASP A 10 17.75 -8.63 8.73
CA ASP A 10 19.10 -8.10 8.81
C ASP A 10 19.53 -7.55 7.46
N LEU A 11 19.44 -6.23 7.34
CA LEU A 11 20.25 -5.48 6.40
C LEU A 11 21.69 -5.58 6.89
N HIS A 12 22.45 -6.56 6.41
CA HIS A 12 23.90 -6.59 6.53
C HIS A 12 24.46 -5.41 5.75
N VAL A 13 24.76 -4.32 6.46
CA VAL A 13 25.63 -3.25 5.99
C VAL A 13 27.05 -3.70 6.28
N PRO A 14 27.93 -3.87 5.29
CA PRO A 14 29.33 -4.14 5.55
C PRO A 14 30.01 -2.92 6.17
N PRO A 15 31.00 -3.09 7.07
CA PRO A 15 31.64 -2.00 7.76
C PRO A 15 32.47 -1.12 6.83
N SER A 16 32.38 0.19 7.06
CA SER A 16 33.11 1.26 6.40
C SER A 16 34.65 1.05 6.44
N PHE A 17 35.27 1.04 5.26
CA PHE A 17 36.69 1.33 5.14
C PHE A 17 36.89 2.85 5.07
N ALA A 18 37.30 3.43 6.19
CA ALA A 18 37.86 4.76 6.22
C ALA A 18 39.37 4.63 5.85
N THR A 19 39.71 5.02 4.65
CA THR A 19 41.14 5.20 4.29
C THR A 19 41.36 6.66 3.92
N GLN A 20 42.17 7.31 4.73
CA GLN A 20 42.68 8.65 4.50
C GLN A 20 43.54 8.67 3.22
N ILE A 21 43.22 9.60 2.32
CA ILE A 21 44.15 10.02 1.27
C ILE A 21 44.31 11.52 1.39
N ARG A 22 45.51 11.95 1.79
CA ARG A 22 45.99 13.33 1.65
C ARG A 22 46.47 13.54 0.20
N PRO A 23 46.18 14.67 -0.45
CA PRO A 23 46.74 14.98 -1.75
C PRO A 23 48.09 15.67 -1.59
N SER A 24 49.12 15.17 -2.30
CA SER A 24 50.34 15.90 -2.58
C SER A 24 50.17 16.65 -3.91
N ILE A 25 50.37 17.96 -3.86
CA ILE A 25 50.41 18.84 -5.00
C ILE A 25 51.85 18.96 -5.53
N SER A 26 52.06 18.72 -6.81
CA SER A 26 53.16 19.34 -7.53
C SER A 26 52.84 19.48 -9.03
N GLY A 27 52.70 20.70 -9.45
CA GLY A 27 53.28 21.33 -10.63
C GLY A 27 52.73 20.96 -12.02
N VAL A 28 51.74 21.76 -12.54
CA VAL A 28 51.68 22.02 -13.99
C VAL A 28 51.32 23.50 -14.20
N LYS A 29 52.12 24.16 -15.06
CA LYS A 29 51.98 25.59 -15.45
C LYS A 29 50.75 25.85 -16.36
N PRO A 30 50.17 27.05 -16.35
CA PRO A 30 49.00 27.40 -17.14
C PRO A 30 49.35 27.75 -18.58
N ASN A 31 48.58 27.20 -19.50
CA ASN A 31 48.55 27.72 -20.88
C ASN A 31 47.17 28.35 -21.10
N THR A 32 47.21 29.66 -21.34
CA THR A 32 46.18 30.57 -21.69
C THR A 32 45.61 30.31 -23.07
N PHE A 33 44.27 30.14 -23.17
CA PHE A 33 43.47 30.61 -24.29
C PHE A 33 42.06 30.97 -23.78
N PHE A 34 41.90 32.26 -23.48
CA PHE A 34 40.57 32.84 -23.28
C PHE A 34 40.02 33.28 -24.64
N HIS A 35 38.90 32.71 -25.07
CA HIS A 35 38.01 33.34 -26.05
C HIS A 35 36.84 33.97 -25.26
N PRO A 36 36.48 35.25 -25.59
CA PRO A 36 35.40 35.93 -24.90
C PRO A 36 34.05 35.35 -25.35
N ILE A 37 33.30 34.76 -24.43
CA ILE A 37 31.90 34.42 -24.62
C ILE A 37 31.10 35.72 -24.60
N LYS A 38 30.45 36.02 -25.73
CA LYS A 38 29.56 37.16 -25.88
C LYS A 38 28.43 37.09 -24.86
N ASN A 39 28.13 38.25 -24.27
CA ASN A 39 27.02 38.50 -23.34
C ASN A 39 25.73 37.84 -23.76
N GLN A 40 25.35 36.75 -23.12
CA GLN A 40 23.96 36.34 -23.02
C GLN A 40 23.33 37.14 -21.89
N SER A 41 22.33 37.95 -22.24
CA SER A 41 21.53 38.71 -21.30
C SER A 41 20.80 37.69 -20.37
N PHE A 42 21.22 37.65 -19.15
CA PHE A 42 20.43 37.00 -18.07
C PHE A 42 19.12 37.77 -17.94
N HIS A 43 18.03 37.17 -18.39
CA HIS A 43 16.71 37.65 -17.99
C HIS A 43 16.54 37.28 -16.51
N PRO A 44 16.26 38.25 -15.64
CA PRO A 44 15.98 37.93 -14.24
C PRO A 44 14.74 37.05 -14.21
N ILE A 45 14.86 35.89 -13.50
CA ILE A 45 13.70 35.08 -13.12
C ILE A 45 12.79 36.05 -12.37
N LYS A 46 11.64 36.38 -12.96
CA LYS A 46 10.61 37.15 -12.28
C LYS A 46 10.12 36.31 -11.12
N THR A 47 10.64 36.53 -9.94
CA THR A 47 10.04 36.04 -8.71
C THR A 47 8.62 36.56 -8.68
N LYS A 48 7.63 35.65 -8.73
CA LYS A 48 6.22 36.02 -8.65
C LYS A 48 6.04 36.66 -7.27
N VAL A 49 5.90 37.98 -7.24
CA VAL A 49 5.52 38.69 -6.02
C VAL A 49 4.03 38.45 -5.87
N PHE A 50 3.66 37.69 -4.86
CA PHE A 50 2.24 37.47 -4.52
C PHE A 50 1.63 38.80 -4.08
N THR A 51 0.39 39.03 -4.44
CA THR A 51 -0.36 40.17 -3.93
C THR A 51 -0.69 39.92 -2.47
N ARG A 52 -0.92 40.97 -1.70
CA ARG A 52 -1.33 40.89 -0.29
C ARG A 52 -2.59 40.04 -0.11
N GLU A 53 -3.51 40.07 -1.07
CA GLU A 53 -4.73 39.24 -1.08
C GLU A 53 -4.42 37.75 -1.31
N GLU A 54 -3.43 37.43 -2.18
CA GLU A 54 -2.96 36.06 -2.37
C GLU A 54 -2.22 35.52 -1.14
N GLU A 55 -1.43 36.35 -0.46
CA GLU A 55 -0.77 36.02 0.81
C GLU A 55 -1.78 35.82 1.95
N GLU A 56 -2.79 36.68 2.05
CA GLU A 56 -3.87 36.55 3.04
C GLU A 56 -4.74 35.30 2.76
N ALA A 57 -5.03 34.98 1.51
CA ALA A 57 -5.76 33.76 1.13
C ALA A 57 -4.97 32.48 1.42
N MET A 58 -3.65 32.50 1.17
CA MET A 58 -2.75 31.38 1.54
C MET A 58 -2.63 31.23 3.05
N SER A 59 -2.62 32.32 3.81
CA SER A 59 -2.61 32.32 5.28
C SER A 59 -3.90 31.71 5.84
N LEU A 60 -5.06 32.13 5.32
CA LEU A 60 -6.36 31.57 5.71
C LEU A 60 -6.47 30.06 5.42
N LEU A 61 -5.98 29.61 4.26
CA LEU A 61 -5.97 28.19 3.92
C LEU A 61 -5.04 27.39 4.84
N SER A 62 -3.87 27.96 5.14
CA SER A 62 -2.91 27.38 6.10
C SER A 62 -3.51 27.32 7.50
N ASP A 63 -4.23 28.34 7.92
CA ASP A 63 -4.88 28.37 9.23
C ASP A 63 -6.01 27.35 9.35
N LEU A 64 -6.78 27.13 8.28
CA LEU A 64 -7.79 26.07 8.21
C LEU A 64 -7.18 24.67 8.29
N ILE A 65 -6.07 24.44 7.60
CA ILE A 65 -5.35 23.14 7.60
C ILE A 65 -4.66 22.93 8.97
N ASN A 66 -4.17 23.99 9.58
CA ASN A 66 -3.43 23.95 10.84
C ASN A 66 -4.32 24.23 12.08
N LEU A 67 -5.64 24.19 11.94
CA LEU A 67 -6.53 24.28 13.09
C LEU A 67 -6.06 23.32 14.19
N ASN A 68 -5.52 23.88 15.28
CA ASN A 68 -5.06 23.12 16.42
C ASN A 68 -6.26 22.54 17.18
N LEU A 69 -6.66 21.33 16.79
CA LEU A 69 -7.78 20.59 17.40
C LEU A 69 -7.40 19.92 18.74
N SER A 70 -6.22 20.19 19.29
CA SER A 70 -5.79 19.63 20.58
C SER A 70 -6.74 19.97 21.73
N GLU A 71 -7.53 21.03 21.60
CA GLU A 71 -8.56 21.39 22.60
C GLU A 71 -9.80 20.49 22.59
N THR A 72 -10.06 19.72 21.52
CA THR A 72 -11.18 18.76 21.49
C THR A 72 -11.01 17.66 22.54
N THR A 73 -9.80 17.37 22.97
CA THR A 73 -9.50 16.39 24.04
C THR A 73 -10.09 16.82 25.40
N LYS A 74 -10.37 18.10 25.61
CA LYS A 74 -10.99 18.62 26.85
C LYS A 74 -12.48 18.30 26.94
N THR A 75 -13.14 17.93 25.86
CA THR A 75 -14.59 17.74 25.82
C THR A 75 -15.06 16.30 26.07
N ASN A 76 -14.16 15.36 26.31
CA ASN A 76 -14.43 13.91 26.39
C ASN A 76 -15.26 13.38 25.18
N LYS A 77 -15.07 14.02 24.03
CA LYS A 77 -15.66 13.61 22.74
C LYS A 77 -14.56 13.28 21.75
N ILE A 78 -14.87 12.36 20.86
CA ILE A 78 -13.98 11.97 19.77
C ILE A 78 -14.73 12.07 18.43
N ILE A 79 -13.97 12.24 17.36
CA ILE A 79 -14.46 12.06 16.00
C ILE A 79 -14.07 10.64 15.59
N ALA A 80 -15.07 9.86 15.17
CA ALA A 80 -14.87 8.52 14.62
C ALA A 80 -15.22 8.55 13.12
N GLU A 81 -14.24 8.33 12.28
CA GLU A 81 -14.38 8.22 10.81
C GLU A 81 -14.69 6.78 10.44
N TYR A 82 -15.91 6.51 10.01
CA TYR A 82 -16.36 5.19 9.56
C TYR A 82 -16.01 5.03 8.08
N ILE A 83 -15.24 4.02 7.76
CA ILE A 83 -14.67 3.75 6.44
C ILE A 83 -15.22 2.42 5.95
N TRP A 84 -15.71 2.37 4.70
CA TRP A 84 -16.19 1.15 4.07
C TRP A 84 -15.81 1.08 2.59
N ILE A 85 -15.93 -0.10 2.01
CA ILE A 85 -15.68 -0.35 0.60
C ILE A 85 -16.97 -0.09 -0.15
N GLY A 86 -16.94 0.76 -1.17
CA GLY A 86 -18.08 1.16 -1.98
C GLY A 86 -18.47 0.11 -3.03
N GLY A 87 -19.39 0.53 -3.93
CA GLY A 87 -20.04 -0.37 -4.88
C GLY A 87 -19.15 -0.96 -5.95
N SER A 88 -18.02 -0.30 -6.30
CA SER A 88 -17.04 -0.86 -7.23
C SER A 88 -16.23 -2.03 -6.63
N GLY A 89 -16.28 -2.22 -5.30
CA GLY A 89 -15.41 -3.14 -4.58
C GLY A 89 -13.97 -2.65 -4.40
N MET A 90 -13.67 -1.44 -4.89
CA MET A 90 -12.32 -0.83 -4.88
C MET A 90 -12.34 0.58 -4.30
N ASP A 91 -13.41 1.33 -4.48
CA ASP A 91 -13.54 2.68 -3.96
C ASP A 91 -13.73 2.67 -2.45
N LEU A 92 -12.99 3.53 -1.77
CA LEU A 92 -13.15 3.76 -0.34
C LEU A 92 -14.12 4.92 -0.11
N ARG A 93 -14.99 4.74 0.87
CA ARG A 93 -15.94 5.76 1.29
C ARG A 93 -15.86 5.96 2.78
N SER A 94 -16.14 7.16 3.24
CA SER A 94 -16.15 7.44 4.66
C SER A 94 -17.16 8.52 5.05
N LYS A 95 -17.53 8.50 6.33
CA LYS A 95 -18.23 9.59 6.99
C LYS A 95 -17.90 9.62 8.49
N ALA A 96 -17.86 10.79 9.05
CA ALA A 96 -17.50 11.01 10.44
C ALA A 96 -18.69 11.29 11.35
N ARG A 97 -18.59 10.86 12.60
CA ARG A 97 -19.54 11.22 13.68
C ARG A 97 -18.81 11.53 14.97
N THR A 98 -19.49 12.31 15.82
CA THR A 98 -19.00 12.58 17.18
C THR A 98 -19.54 11.53 18.15
N LEU A 99 -18.65 10.96 18.94
CA LEU A 99 -18.96 9.98 19.98
C LEU A 99 -18.35 10.38 21.32
N PRO A 100 -18.87 9.90 22.45
CA PRO A 100 -18.11 9.92 23.72
C PRO A 100 -16.88 9.02 23.56
N GLY A 101 -15.74 9.44 24.12
CA GLY A 101 -14.49 8.70 24.02
C GLY A 101 -13.64 8.79 25.27
N PRO A 102 -12.46 8.15 25.27
CA PRO A 102 -11.86 7.35 24.20
C PRO A 102 -12.54 5.98 24.01
N VAL A 103 -12.43 5.39 22.79
CA VAL A 103 -12.91 4.04 22.47
C VAL A 103 -11.79 3.28 21.77
N SER A 104 -11.48 2.07 22.25
CA SER A 104 -10.45 1.19 21.70
C SER A 104 -10.97 -0.19 21.27
N ASP A 105 -12.23 -0.49 21.58
CA ASP A 105 -12.90 -1.76 21.24
C ASP A 105 -13.98 -1.48 20.19
N PRO A 106 -13.88 -2.04 18.97
CA PRO A 106 -14.85 -1.80 17.90
C PRO A 106 -16.27 -2.28 18.28
N SER A 107 -16.40 -3.29 19.16
CA SER A 107 -17.71 -3.76 19.64
C SER A 107 -18.48 -2.73 20.48
N LYS A 108 -17.80 -1.71 21.00
CA LYS A 108 -18.38 -0.60 21.77
C LYS A 108 -18.83 0.56 20.87
N LEU A 109 -18.49 0.52 19.60
CA LEU A 109 -18.93 1.54 18.63
C LEU A 109 -20.33 1.25 18.14
N PRO A 110 -21.19 2.27 18.02
CA PRO A 110 -22.53 2.07 17.47
C PRO A 110 -22.45 1.73 15.97
N LYS A 111 -23.34 0.84 15.54
CA LYS A 111 -23.65 0.68 14.11
C LYS A 111 -24.13 2.00 13.52
N TRP A 112 -23.94 2.15 12.23
CA TRP A 112 -24.43 3.33 11.51
C TRP A 112 -24.98 2.89 10.15
N ASN A 113 -25.71 3.76 9.47
CA ASN A 113 -26.26 3.50 8.15
C ASN A 113 -25.75 4.51 7.12
N TYR A 114 -25.90 4.19 5.85
CA TYR A 114 -25.69 5.11 4.74
C TYR A 114 -26.64 4.78 3.60
N ASP A 115 -26.77 5.73 2.66
CA ASP A 115 -27.56 5.56 1.44
C ASP A 115 -26.79 4.68 0.43
N GLY A 116 -27.16 3.41 0.36
CA GLY A 116 -26.55 2.45 -0.55
C GLY A 116 -26.87 2.72 -2.02
N SER A 117 -27.96 3.44 -2.33
CA SER A 117 -28.30 3.79 -3.71
C SER A 117 -27.28 4.76 -4.31
N SER A 118 -26.77 5.71 -3.49
CA SER A 118 -25.71 6.65 -3.89
C SER A 118 -24.35 5.99 -4.06
N THR A 119 -24.20 4.73 -3.69
CA THR A 119 -22.94 3.97 -3.77
C THR A 119 -23.04 2.74 -4.67
N GLY A 120 -24.21 2.50 -5.30
CA GLY A 120 -24.46 1.32 -6.12
C GLY A 120 -24.54 0.00 -5.30
N GLN A 121 -24.91 0.08 -4.02
CA GLN A 121 -24.92 -1.06 -3.08
C GLN A 121 -26.31 -1.45 -2.59
N ALA A 122 -27.35 -0.66 -2.90
CA ALA A 122 -28.74 -0.96 -2.63
C ALA A 122 -29.66 -0.29 -3.68
N PRO A 123 -30.91 -0.76 -3.86
CA PRO A 123 -31.88 -0.09 -4.72
C PRO A 123 -32.41 1.19 -4.06
N GLY A 124 -32.98 2.12 -4.85
CA GLY A 124 -33.48 3.41 -4.33
C GLY A 124 -34.69 3.26 -3.41
N GLU A 125 -35.49 2.22 -3.60
CA GLU A 125 -36.71 1.96 -2.83
C GLU A 125 -36.43 1.39 -1.42
N ASP A 126 -35.23 0.78 -1.23
CA ASP A 126 -34.75 0.25 0.05
C ASP A 126 -33.22 0.48 0.11
N SER A 127 -32.87 1.75 0.29
CA SER A 127 -31.49 2.23 0.10
C SER A 127 -30.59 2.10 1.33
N GLU A 128 -31.15 1.71 2.47
CA GLU A 128 -30.37 1.67 3.71
C GLU A 128 -29.39 0.51 3.74
N VAL A 129 -28.10 0.82 3.98
CA VAL A 129 -27.05 -0.16 4.25
C VAL A 129 -26.45 0.12 5.62
N ILE A 130 -26.20 -0.93 6.40
CA ILE A 130 -25.76 -0.82 7.79
C ILE A 130 -24.25 -1.11 7.91
N LEU A 131 -23.53 -0.19 8.50
CA LEU A 131 -22.10 -0.31 8.83
C LEU A 131 -21.91 -0.94 10.20
N TYR A 132 -21.14 -2.01 10.24
CA TYR A 132 -20.72 -2.69 11.47
C TYR A 132 -19.24 -2.42 11.70
N PRO A 133 -18.85 -1.72 12.79
CA PRO A 133 -17.45 -1.49 13.15
C PRO A 133 -16.70 -2.82 13.37
N GLN A 134 -15.50 -2.92 12.79
CA GLN A 134 -14.71 -4.16 12.84
C GLN A 134 -13.29 -3.95 13.34
N ALA A 135 -12.63 -2.85 12.93
CA ALA A 135 -11.27 -2.53 13.37
C ALA A 135 -11.13 -1.02 13.64
N ILE A 136 -10.26 -0.68 14.57
CA ILE A 136 -9.98 0.70 14.98
C ILE A 136 -8.50 1.00 14.76
N PHE A 137 -8.23 2.16 14.14
CA PHE A 137 -6.90 2.75 14.00
C PHE A 137 -6.91 4.17 14.56
N ARG A 138 -5.76 4.69 15.01
CA ARG A 138 -5.67 6.09 15.41
C ARG A 138 -5.76 7.00 14.18
N ASP A 139 -6.53 8.07 14.28
CA ASP A 139 -6.68 9.03 13.17
C ASP A 139 -5.43 9.92 13.06
N PRO A 140 -4.60 9.81 11.99
CA PRO A 140 -3.40 10.62 11.85
C PRO A 140 -3.68 12.06 11.44
N PHE A 141 -4.89 12.34 10.93
CA PHE A 141 -5.28 13.67 10.47
C PHE A 141 -5.77 14.54 11.65
N ARG A 142 -6.66 13.99 12.47
CA ARG A 142 -7.25 14.70 13.62
C ARG A 142 -6.50 14.45 14.92
N ARG A 143 -5.68 13.39 14.98
CA ARG A 143 -4.83 13.04 16.13
C ARG A 143 -5.59 12.85 17.44
N GLY A 144 -4.89 12.91 18.57
CA GLY A 144 -5.48 12.74 19.90
C GLY A 144 -6.19 11.38 20.04
N ASN A 145 -7.42 11.40 20.56
CA ASN A 145 -8.24 10.21 20.75
C ASN A 145 -9.17 9.92 19.56
N ASN A 146 -9.06 10.68 18.46
CA ASN A 146 -9.85 10.47 17.25
C ASN A 146 -9.43 9.17 16.55
N ILE A 147 -10.39 8.50 15.90
CA ILE A 147 -10.21 7.16 15.36
C ILE A 147 -10.72 7.03 13.92
N LEU A 148 -10.05 6.16 13.17
CA LEU A 148 -10.50 5.58 11.92
C LEU A 148 -11.12 4.21 12.23
N VAL A 149 -12.27 3.91 11.66
CA VAL A 149 -13.03 2.68 11.94
C VAL A 149 -13.31 1.95 10.63
N ILE A 150 -12.66 0.83 10.42
CA ILE A 150 -12.99 -0.05 9.29
C ILE A 150 -14.29 -0.77 9.60
N CYS A 151 -15.22 -0.72 8.64
CA CYS A 151 -16.56 -1.29 8.76
C CYS A 151 -16.84 -2.28 7.64
N ASP A 152 -17.56 -3.35 7.95
CA ASP A 152 -18.29 -4.13 6.96
C ASP A 152 -19.73 -3.64 6.82
N ALA A 153 -20.32 -3.98 5.66
CA ALA A 153 -21.62 -3.47 5.25
C ALA A 153 -22.65 -4.61 5.10
N TYR A 154 -23.85 -4.37 5.62
CA TYR A 154 -24.95 -5.33 5.68
C TYR A 154 -26.27 -4.69 5.25
N THR A 155 -27.21 -5.51 4.79
CA THR A 155 -28.59 -5.10 4.63
C THR A 155 -29.25 -4.81 5.99
N PRO A 156 -30.38 -4.10 6.06
CA PRO A 156 -31.14 -3.94 7.31
C PRO A 156 -31.56 -5.29 7.95
N ALA A 157 -31.71 -6.34 7.15
CA ALA A 157 -31.99 -7.70 7.64
C ALA A 157 -30.77 -8.41 8.25
N GLY A 158 -29.59 -7.82 8.18
CA GLY A 158 -28.36 -8.38 8.73
C GLY A 158 -27.61 -9.33 7.79
N GLU A 159 -27.97 -9.36 6.50
CA GLU A 159 -27.23 -10.13 5.49
C GLU A 159 -26.08 -9.29 4.92
N PRO A 160 -24.88 -9.89 4.73
CA PRO A 160 -23.77 -9.17 4.12
C PRO A 160 -24.10 -8.79 2.67
N ILE A 161 -23.82 -7.53 2.30
CA ILE A 161 -23.97 -7.11 0.91
C ILE A 161 -22.88 -7.71 0.01
N PRO A 162 -23.04 -7.79 -1.32
CA PRO A 162 -22.10 -8.47 -2.22
C PRO A 162 -20.66 -7.94 -2.17
N THR A 163 -20.49 -6.65 -1.85
CA THR A 163 -19.15 -6.02 -1.71
C THR A 163 -18.49 -6.26 -0.35
N ASN A 164 -19.19 -6.88 0.61
CA ASN A 164 -18.64 -7.22 1.92
C ASN A 164 -17.76 -8.49 1.87
N LYS A 165 -16.57 -8.36 1.33
CA LYS A 165 -15.61 -9.48 1.24
C LYS A 165 -14.98 -9.83 2.59
N ARG A 166 -14.94 -8.86 3.52
CA ARG A 166 -14.46 -9.09 4.89
C ARG A 166 -15.25 -10.17 5.61
N HIS A 167 -16.58 -10.19 5.47
CA HIS A 167 -17.43 -11.21 6.06
C HIS A 167 -17.07 -12.63 5.61
N SER A 168 -16.82 -12.82 4.31
CA SER A 168 -16.41 -14.11 3.74
C SER A 168 -15.02 -14.51 4.24
N ALA A 169 -14.07 -13.56 4.29
CA ALA A 169 -12.73 -13.80 4.85
C ALA A 169 -12.79 -14.17 6.32
N ALA A 170 -13.63 -13.51 7.13
CA ALA A 170 -13.80 -13.82 8.54
C ALA A 170 -14.25 -15.27 8.78
N LYS A 171 -15.11 -15.82 7.90
CA LYS A 171 -15.50 -17.23 7.96
C LYS A 171 -14.33 -18.19 7.76
N ILE A 172 -13.41 -17.86 6.85
CA ILE A 172 -12.21 -18.67 6.63
C ILE A 172 -11.25 -18.57 7.81
N PHE A 173 -10.96 -17.35 8.26
CA PHE A 173 -10.01 -17.13 9.37
C PHE A 173 -10.52 -17.63 10.72
N SER A 174 -11.84 -17.81 10.88
CA SER A 174 -12.43 -18.41 12.08
C SER A 174 -12.43 -19.93 12.10
N GLN A 175 -12.05 -20.62 10.99
CA GLN A 175 -11.93 -22.07 10.99
C GLN A 175 -10.82 -22.51 11.95
N PRO A 176 -11.06 -23.52 12.80
CA PRO A 176 -10.08 -23.96 13.81
C PRO A 176 -8.72 -24.32 13.24
N GLU A 177 -8.69 -24.96 12.05
CA GLU A 177 -7.46 -25.35 11.37
C GLU A 177 -6.68 -24.12 10.90
N VAL A 178 -7.34 -23.07 10.41
CA VAL A 178 -6.71 -21.83 9.98
C VAL A 178 -6.20 -21.04 11.18
N ALA A 179 -7.02 -20.93 12.22
CA ALA A 179 -6.64 -20.26 13.46
C ALA A 179 -5.42 -20.91 14.14
N ALA A 180 -5.34 -22.25 14.14
CA ALA A 180 -4.22 -23.01 14.70
C ALA A 180 -2.90 -22.80 13.95
N GLU A 181 -2.96 -22.54 12.64
CA GLU A 181 -1.80 -22.28 11.77
C GLU A 181 -1.30 -20.84 11.84
N GLU A 182 -2.04 -19.92 12.47
CA GLU A 182 -1.63 -18.53 12.65
C GLU A 182 -1.06 -17.93 11.36
N PRO A 183 -1.85 -17.81 10.27
CA PRO A 183 -1.34 -17.33 8.99
C PRO A 183 -0.88 -15.87 9.08
N TRP A 184 0.36 -15.60 8.66
CA TRP A 184 0.98 -14.29 8.59
C TRP A 184 1.07 -13.84 7.16
N TYR A 185 0.83 -12.55 6.95
CA TYR A 185 0.91 -11.88 5.65
C TYR A 185 1.82 -10.67 5.72
N GLY A 186 2.65 -10.51 4.68
CA GLY A 186 3.36 -9.28 4.37
C GLY A 186 2.98 -8.86 2.95
N ILE A 187 2.30 -7.75 2.78
CA ILE A 187 1.78 -7.32 1.48
C ILE A 187 2.58 -6.11 0.98
N GLU A 188 3.16 -6.25 -0.21
CA GLU A 188 3.92 -5.23 -0.94
C GLU A 188 2.98 -4.54 -1.92
N GLN A 189 2.38 -3.43 -1.47
CA GLN A 189 1.37 -2.69 -2.24
C GLN A 189 2.01 -1.65 -3.13
N GLU A 190 2.07 -1.91 -4.43
CA GLU A 190 2.46 -0.92 -5.43
C GLU A 190 1.29 0.01 -5.78
N TYR A 191 1.62 1.24 -6.19
CA TYR A 191 0.67 2.25 -6.65
C TYR A 191 1.36 3.29 -7.53
N THR A 192 0.59 4.04 -8.32
CA THR A 192 1.12 5.13 -9.15
C THR A 192 0.49 6.45 -8.76
N LEU A 193 1.32 7.47 -8.56
CA LEU A 193 0.88 8.85 -8.35
C LEU A 193 0.63 9.51 -9.72
N LEU A 194 -0.58 10.08 -9.91
CA LEU A 194 -0.99 10.71 -11.15
C LEU A 194 -1.26 12.20 -10.95
N GLN A 195 -0.93 12.99 -11.94
CA GLN A 195 -1.31 14.40 -12.02
C GLN A 195 -2.83 14.49 -12.21
N LYS A 196 -3.51 15.20 -11.30
CA LYS A 196 -4.97 15.24 -11.18
C LYS A 196 -5.70 15.59 -12.48
N ASP A 197 -5.22 16.60 -13.20
CA ASP A 197 -5.96 17.16 -14.34
C ASP A 197 -5.81 16.36 -15.63
N ILE A 198 -4.76 15.56 -15.75
CA ILE A 198 -4.40 14.84 -16.98
C ILE A 198 -4.27 13.33 -16.79
N ASN A 199 -4.42 12.81 -15.58
CA ASN A 199 -4.27 11.38 -15.25
C ASN A 199 -2.96 10.75 -15.78
N TRP A 200 -1.88 11.52 -15.77
CA TRP A 200 -0.56 11.12 -16.26
C TRP A 200 0.41 10.97 -15.07
N PRO A 201 1.35 10.03 -15.09
CA PRO A 201 2.19 9.81 -13.91
C PRO A 201 2.93 11.07 -13.46
N LEU A 202 3.04 11.24 -12.16
CA LEU A 202 3.73 12.37 -11.56
C LEU A 202 5.20 12.37 -11.97
N GLY A 203 5.70 13.53 -12.38
CA GLY A 203 7.08 13.69 -12.84
C GLY A 203 7.36 13.28 -14.28
N TRP A 204 6.36 12.74 -15.00
CA TRP A 204 6.51 12.48 -16.44
C TRP A 204 6.38 13.76 -17.25
N PRO A 205 7.07 13.87 -18.40
CA PRO A 205 6.84 14.98 -19.33
C PRO A 205 5.38 15.02 -19.77
N VAL A 206 4.79 16.21 -19.82
CA VAL A 206 3.40 16.39 -20.29
C VAL A 206 3.29 15.97 -21.76
N GLY A 207 2.43 14.99 -22.03
CA GLY A 207 2.25 14.45 -23.39
C GLY A 207 3.43 13.65 -23.94
N GLY A 208 4.37 13.24 -23.09
CA GLY A 208 5.56 12.49 -23.48
C GLY A 208 5.91 11.40 -22.45
N PHE A 209 7.05 10.76 -22.69
CA PHE A 209 7.56 9.68 -21.85
C PHE A 209 8.90 10.08 -21.21
N PRO A 210 9.20 9.60 -20.00
CA PRO A 210 10.51 9.77 -19.39
C PRO A 210 11.55 8.90 -20.11
N GLY A 211 12.80 8.97 -19.65
CA GLY A 211 13.85 8.05 -20.07
C GLY A 211 13.49 6.59 -19.74
N PRO A 212 14.21 5.60 -20.31
CA PRO A 212 13.98 4.19 -20.05
C PRO A 212 13.97 3.83 -18.55
N GLN A 213 13.19 2.84 -18.18
CA GLN A 213 13.16 2.30 -16.82
C GLN A 213 14.55 1.81 -16.37
N GLY A 214 14.82 1.86 -15.07
CA GLY A 214 16.08 1.42 -14.46
C GLY A 214 16.59 2.38 -13.39
N PRO A 215 16.88 3.67 -13.67
CA PRO A 215 17.46 4.56 -12.67
C PRO A 215 16.49 5.01 -11.57
N TYR A 216 15.20 4.70 -11.70
CA TYR A 216 14.13 5.16 -10.79
C TYR A 216 13.93 4.24 -9.59
N TYR A 217 14.20 2.96 -9.73
CA TYR A 217 14.07 1.98 -8.63
C TYR A 217 14.95 2.39 -7.45
N CYS A 218 14.31 2.66 -6.30
CA CYS A 218 14.97 3.21 -5.11
C CYS A 218 15.78 4.49 -5.40
N GLY A 219 15.43 5.23 -6.45
CA GLY A 219 16.18 6.38 -6.95
C GLY A 219 16.15 7.57 -5.99
N ILE A 220 17.21 8.36 -6.01
CA ILE A 220 17.39 9.59 -5.22
C ILE A 220 17.66 10.74 -6.17
N GLY A 221 17.06 11.89 -5.90
CA GLY A 221 17.22 13.11 -6.67
C GLY A 221 15.94 13.55 -7.36
N ALA A 222 15.85 14.84 -7.66
CA ALA A 222 14.67 15.47 -8.25
C ALA A 222 14.35 14.94 -9.66
N ASP A 223 15.31 14.33 -10.31
CA ASP A 223 15.22 13.73 -11.64
C ASP A 223 14.82 12.25 -11.63
N LYS A 224 14.65 11.64 -10.43
CA LYS A 224 14.40 10.20 -10.27
C LYS A 224 13.25 9.86 -9.33
N ALA A 225 13.04 10.65 -8.28
CA ALA A 225 12.03 10.39 -7.26
C ALA A 225 10.98 11.50 -7.27
N TYR A 226 9.73 11.15 -7.58
CA TYR A 226 8.61 12.08 -7.67
C TYR A 226 7.54 11.74 -6.63
N GLY A 227 7.15 12.73 -5.80
CA GLY A 227 6.14 12.55 -4.75
C GLY A 227 6.65 11.90 -3.47
N ARG A 228 7.96 11.94 -3.19
CA ARG A 228 8.55 11.36 -1.96
C ARG A 228 7.95 11.96 -0.68
N ASP A 229 7.63 13.23 -0.67
CA ASP A 229 6.99 13.92 0.46
C ASP A 229 5.60 13.33 0.77
N ILE A 230 4.83 12.95 -0.25
CA ILE A 230 3.56 12.22 -0.13
C ILE A 230 3.80 10.85 0.51
N VAL A 231 4.79 10.12 0.00
CA VAL A 231 5.16 8.77 0.46
C VAL A 231 5.64 8.78 1.91
N ASP A 232 6.51 9.73 2.27
CA ASP A 232 7.01 9.90 3.64
C ASP A 232 5.89 10.32 4.61
N ALA A 233 4.97 11.17 4.16
CA ALA A 233 3.79 11.55 4.93
C ALA A 233 2.88 10.33 5.18
N HIS A 234 2.64 9.52 4.15
CA HIS A 234 1.88 8.28 4.25
C HIS A 234 2.51 7.29 5.23
N TYR A 235 3.83 7.06 5.11
CA TYR A 235 4.56 6.17 6.01
C TYR A 235 4.40 6.58 7.47
N LYS A 236 4.66 7.87 7.78
CA LYS A 236 4.52 8.43 9.13
C LYS A 236 3.08 8.33 9.65
N ALA A 237 2.10 8.59 8.78
CA ALA A 237 0.68 8.51 9.14
C ALA A 237 0.26 7.06 9.46
N CYS A 238 0.71 6.08 8.70
CA CYS A 238 0.46 4.66 8.96
C CYS A 238 1.09 4.19 10.28
N VAL A 239 2.34 4.59 10.56
CA VAL A 239 3.00 4.32 11.85
C VAL A 239 2.21 4.94 13.01
N TYR A 240 1.76 6.20 12.86
CA TYR A 240 0.92 6.86 13.86
C TYR A 240 -0.41 6.12 14.07
N ALA A 241 -1.04 5.68 13.00
CA ALA A 241 -2.32 4.96 13.05
C ALA A 241 -2.20 3.60 13.75
N GLY A 242 -1.00 3.03 13.85
CA GLY A 242 -0.74 1.71 14.43
C GLY A 242 -0.85 0.57 13.43
N ILE A 243 -0.73 0.89 12.12
CA ILE A 243 -0.62 -0.10 11.06
C ILE A 243 0.79 -0.70 11.07
N ASN A 244 0.92 -2.00 10.84
CA ASN A 244 2.20 -2.70 10.76
C ASN A 244 2.92 -2.39 9.42
N ILE A 245 3.02 -1.11 9.06
CA ILE A 245 3.79 -0.71 7.88
C ILE A 245 5.28 -0.93 8.15
N SER A 246 5.95 -1.68 7.27
CA SER A 246 7.32 -2.14 7.46
C SER A 246 8.33 -1.47 6.53
N GLY A 247 7.88 -0.85 5.45
CA GLY A 247 8.78 -0.17 4.52
C GLY A 247 8.06 0.57 3.40
N ILE A 248 8.87 1.30 2.63
CA ILE A 248 8.50 2.00 1.39
C ILE A 248 9.67 1.97 0.42
N ASN A 249 9.41 1.95 -0.86
CA ASN A 249 10.42 2.15 -1.92
C ASN A 249 9.83 2.76 -3.18
N GLY A 250 10.67 3.42 -3.96
CA GLY A 250 10.36 3.83 -5.33
C GLY A 250 10.51 2.66 -6.28
N GLU A 251 9.58 2.54 -7.22
CA GLU A 251 9.54 1.49 -8.22
C GLU A 251 10.29 1.85 -9.51
N VAL A 252 10.37 0.91 -10.46
CA VAL A 252 11.15 1.08 -11.70
C VAL A 252 10.53 2.09 -12.66
N MET A 253 9.24 2.39 -12.52
CA MET A 253 8.54 3.41 -13.30
C MET A 253 8.49 4.73 -12.51
N PRO A 254 8.87 5.89 -13.09
CA PRO A 254 8.78 7.18 -12.41
C PRO A 254 7.34 7.49 -11.96
N GLY A 255 7.19 7.94 -10.72
CA GLY A 255 5.87 8.18 -10.11
C GLY A 255 5.20 6.93 -9.54
N GLN A 256 5.82 5.76 -9.67
CA GLN A 256 5.38 4.52 -9.05
C GLN A 256 6.14 4.28 -7.74
N TRP A 257 5.39 3.88 -6.72
CA TRP A 257 5.88 3.63 -5.37
C TRP A 257 5.27 2.35 -4.81
N GLU A 258 5.89 1.85 -3.76
CA GLU A 258 5.43 0.70 -2.99
C GLU A 258 5.45 1.02 -1.51
N PHE A 259 4.48 0.50 -0.76
CA PHE A 259 4.55 0.37 0.69
C PHE A 259 4.31 -1.08 1.11
N GLN A 260 4.96 -1.52 2.19
CA GLN A 260 4.84 -2.87 2.71
C GLN A 260 4.10 -2.85 4.05
N VAL A 261 3.10 -3.71 4.20
CA VAL A 261 2.35 -3.92 5.44
C VAL A 261 2.51 -5.35 5.89
N GLY A 262 2.97 -5.53 7.11
CA GLY A 262 3.15 -6.82 7.74
C GLY A 262 4.47 -6.96 8.53
N PRO A 263 4.64 -8.12 9.21
CA PRO A 263 3.73 -9.26 9.23
C PRO A 263 2.44 -8.98 10.00
N SER A 264 1.29 -9.28 9.39
CA SER A 264 -0.03 -9.13 9.99
C SER A 264 -0.75 -10.48 10.07
N LEU A 265 -1.51 -10.72 11.14
CA LEU A 265 -2.14 -12.00 11.41
C LEU A 265 -3.54 -12.07 10.79
N GLY A 266 -3.78 -13.07 9.97
CA GLY A 266 -5.11 -13.43 9.47
C GLY A 266 -5.84 -12.23 8.83
N ILE A 267 -7.07 -11.99 9.29
CA ILE A 267 -7.94 -10.94 8.75
C ILE A 267 -7.41 -9.52 8.95
N SER A 268 -6.56 -9.29 9.97
CA SER A 268 -6.00 -7.96 10.22
C SER A 268 -5.13 -7.47 9.06
N ALA A 269 -4.55 -8.36 8.27
CA ALA A 269 -3.82 -7.99 7.06
C ALA A 269 -4.70 -7.20 6.06
N GLY A 270 -5.94 -7.63 5.89
CA GLY A 270 -6.92 -6.92 5.06
C GLY A 270 -7.34 -5.59 5.66
N ASP A 271 -7.61 -5.55 6.97
CA ASP A 271 -7.98 -4.32 7.69
C ASP A 271 -6.88 -3.26 7.57
N GLU A 272 -5.63 -3.66 7.76
CA GLU A 272 -4.47 -2.78 7.70
C GLU A 272 -4.19 -2.25 6.30
N ILE A 273 -4.30 -3.08 5.26
CA ILE A 273 -4.14 -2.62 3.86
C ILE A 273 -5.24 -1.62 3.48
N TRP A 274 -6.50 -1.88 3.83
CA TRP A 274 -7.58 -0.93 3.55
C TRP A 274 -7.42 0.38 4.31
N ALA A 275 -6.99 0.32 5.58
CA ALA A 275 -6.68 1.53 6.35
C ALA A 275 -5.49 2.29 5.76
N ALA A 276 -4.43 1.61 5.31
CA ALA A 276 -3.29 2.22 4.66
C ALA A 276 -3.66 2.87 3.32
N ARG A 277 -4.49 2.21 2.49
CA ARG A 277 -5.02 2.80 1.24
C ARG A 277 -5.86 4.04 1.53
N TYR A 278 -6.73 4.00 2.54
CA TYR A 278 -7.52 5.17 2.96
C TYR A 278 -6.62 6.34 3.34
N ILE A 279 -5.61 6.11 4.16
CA ILE A 279 -4.67 7.15 4.58
C ILE A 279 -3.92 7.72 3.37
N LEU A 280 -3.51 6.88 2.41
CA LEU A 280 -2.83 7.32 1.19
C LEU A 280 -3.75 8.20 0.34
N GLU A 281 -4.99 7.78 0.10
CA GLU A 281 -5.97 8.58 -0.66
C GLU A 281 -6.26 9.93 0.00
N ARG A 282 -6.35 9.98 1.34
CA ARG A 282 -6.54 11.23 2.07
C ARG A 282 -5.32 12.16 1.97
N ILE A 283 -4.11 11.62 2.01
CA ILE A 283 -2.88 12.41 1.84
C ILE A 283 -2.77 12.93 0.40
N THR A 284 -3.05 12.10 -0.59
CA THR A 284 -3.03 12.51 -2.00
C THR A 284 -4.13 13.52 -2.32
N GLU A 285 -5.30 13.44 -1.68
CA GLU A 285 -6.36 14.47 -1.74
C GLU A 285 -5.82 15.83 -1.26
N ILE A 286 -5.11 15.88 -0.13
CA ILE A 286 -4.49 17.11 0.40
C ILE A 286 -3.40 17.62 -0.54
N ALA A 287 -2.61 16.73 -1.14
CA ALA A 287 -1.54 17.07 -2.06
C ALA A 287 -2.03 17.47 -3.47
N GLY A 288 -3.32 17.29 -3.78
CA GLY A 288 -3.86 17.54 -5.13
C GLY A 288 -3.35 16.56 -6.17
N VAL A 289 -3.02 15.34 -5.77
CA VAL A 289 -2.52 14.23 -6.61
C VAL A 289 -3.52 13.09 -6.56
N VAL A 290 -3.64 12.31 -7.63
CA VAL A 290 -4.48 11.11 -7.68
C VAL A 290 -3.61 9.87 -7.46
N VAL A 291 -4.04 8.97 -6.60
CA VAL A 291 -3.41 7.64 -6.48
C VAL A 291 -4.15 6.65 -7.38
N SER A 292 -3.40 5.81 -8.08
CA SER A 292 -3.93 4.74 -8.92
C SER A 292 -3.40 3.38 -8.46
N PHE A 293 -4.32 2.45 -8.25
CA PHE A 293 -4.03 1.03 -8.04
C PHE A 293 -4.27 0.20 -9.32
N ASP A 294 -4.35 0.83 -10.48
CA ASP A 294 -4.47 0.10 -11.74
C ASP A 294 -3.27 -0.81 -11.96
N PRO A 295 -3.45 -2.11 -12.28
CA PRO A 295 -2.34 -3.05 -12.48
C PRO A 295 -1.46 -2.72 -13.68
N LYS A 296 -1.92 -1.89 -14.61
CA LYS A 296 -1.18 -1.44 -15.79
C LYS A 296 -1.59 -0.02 -16.17
N PRO A 297 -1.21 1.00 -15.37
CA PRO A 297 -1.68 2.37 -15.56
C PRO A 297 -1.23 2.98 -16.89
N ILE A 298 -0.07 2.57 -17.40
CA ILE A 298 0.46 3.02 -18.69
C ILE A 298 0.63 1.82 -19.63
N PRO A 299 0.00 1.84 -20.80
CA PRO A 299 0.15 0.78 -21.80
C PRO A 299 1.55 0.76 -22.41
N GLY A 300 1.93 -0.36 -23.02
CA GLY A 300 3.22 -0.53 -23.67
C GLY A 300 4.30 -1.11 -22.75
N ASP A 301 5.55 -0.81 -23.03
CA ASP A 301 6.72 -1.41 -22.37
C ASP A 301 7.09 -0.68 -21.06
N TRP A 302 6.08 -0.52 -20.17
CA TRP A 302 6.21 0.08 -18.86
C TRP A 302 5.86 -0.93 -17.77
N ASN A 303 6.41 -0.73 -16.56
CA ASN A 303 6.13 -1.58 -15.41
C ASN A 303 4.63 -1.62 -15.09
N GLY A 304 4.15 -2.76 -14.63
CA GLY A 304 2.83 -2.91 -14.02
C GLY A 304 2.90 -2.65 -12.52
N ALA A 305 1.75 -2.70 -11.86
CA ALA A 305 1.63 -2.56 -10.42
C ALA A 305 0.98 -3.80 -9.81
N GLY A 306 1.64 -4.39 -8.82
CA GLY A 306 1.20 -5.57 -8.08
C GLY A 306 0.91 -5.31 -6.61
N ALA A 307 0.42 -6.35 -5.94
CA ALA A 307 0.35 -6.44 -4.50
C ALA A 307 0.90 -7.81 -4.08
N HIS A 308 2.22 -7.95 -4.17
CA HIS A 308 2.89 -9.22 -3.85
C HIS A 308 2.57 -9.61 -2.41
N THR A 309 2.17 -10.84 -2.22
CA THR A 309 1.69 -11.31 -0.92
C THR A 309 2.63 -12.37 -0.37
N ASN A 310 3.48 -11.96 0.58
CA ASN A 310 4.28 -12.85 1.40
C ASN A 310 3.36 -13.59 2.37
N TYR A 311 3.52 -14.89 2.47
CA TYR A 311 2.67 -15.75 3.27
C TYR A 311 3.45 -16.80 4.03
N SER A 312 3.11 -16.97 5.31
CA SER A 312 3.68 -17.99 6.18
C SER A 312 2.64 -18.52 7.15
N THR A 313 2.72 -19.80 7.49
CA THR A 313 1.95 -20.39 8.58
C THR A 313 2.87 -20.86 9.70
N LYS A 314 2.29 -21.21 10.84
CA LYS A 314 3.05 -21.76 11.98
C LYS A 314 3.88 -22.99 11.56
N SER A 315 3.28 -23.88 10.79
CA SER A 315 3.97 -25.05 10.27
C SER A 315 5.11 -24.70 9.31
N MET A 316 4.96 -23.63 8.50
CA MET A 316 6.02 -23.15 7.60
C MET A 316 7.19 -22.51 8.34
N ARG A 317 6.95 -21.93 9.53
CA ARG A 317 7.96 -21.29 10.38
C ARG A 317 8.72 -22.25 11.27
N ASN A 318 8.26 -23.48 11.41
CA ASN A 318 8.89 -24.53 12.21
C ASN A 318 9.91 -25.35 11.40
N ASP A 319 10.72 -26.16 12.07
CA ASP A 319 11.65 -27.07 11.42
C ASP A 319 10.93 -28.01 10.44
N GLY A 320 11.50 -28.15 9.23
CA GLY A 320 10.85 -28.86 8.12
C GLY A 320 9.81 -28.04 7.36
N GLY A 321 9.64 -26.76 7.69
CA GLY A 321 8.64 -25.86 7.09
C GLY A 321 8.79 -25.66 5.58
N TYR A 322 10.00 -25.83 5.04
CA TYR A 322 10.22 -25.75 3.59
C TYR A 322 9.45 -26.83 2.79
N GLU A 323 9.32 -28.03 3.35
CA GLU A 323 8.48 -29.09 2.75
C GLU A 323 6.98 -28.71 2.83
N VAL A 324 6.55 -28.04 3.89
CA VAL A 324 5.18 -27.49 4.00
C VAL A 324 4.96 -26.41 2.95
N ILE A 325 5.93 -25.51 2.75
CA ILE A 325 5.90 -24.46 1.72
C ILE A 325 5.75 -25.08 0.32
N LYS A 326 6.55 -26.09 -0.02
CA LYS A 326 6.48 -26.77 -1.34
C LYS A 326 5.11 -27.41 -1.58
N LYS A 327 4.53 -28.05 -0.55
CA LYS A 327 3.17 -28.61 -0.63
C LYS A 327 2.11 -27.53 -0.82
N ALA A 328 2.23 -26.41 -0.13
CA ALA A 328 1.33 -25.27 -0.28
C ALA A 328 1.42 -24.67 -1.70
N ILE A 329 2.62 -24.50 -2.25
CA ILE A 329 2.85 -24.04 -3.62
C ILE A 329 2.22 -24.98 -4.64
N GLU A 330 2.31 -26.29 -4.43
CA GLU A 330 1.66 -27.27 -5.31
C GLU A 330 0.13 -27.13 -5.28
N LYS A 331 -0.48 -26.90 -4.12
CA LYS A 331 -1.92 -26.61 -4.02
C LYS A 331 -2.30 -25.32 -4.77
N LEU A 332 -1.48 -24.26 -4.66
CA LEU A 332 -1.67 -23.02 -5.42
C LEU A 332 -1.57 -23.24 -6.93
N ARG A 333 -0.68 -24.14 -7.37
CA ARG A 333 -0.56 -24.53 -8.78
C ARG A 333 -1.84 -25.19 -9.29
N LEU A 334 -2.40 -26.12 -8.52
CA LEU A 334 -3.63 -26.84 -8.90
C LEU A 334 -4.86 -25.93 -8.97
N ARG A 335 -4.91 -24.86 -8.12
CA ARG A 335 -6.00 -23.87 -8.14
C ARG A 335 -5.61 -22.56 -8.83
N HIS A 336 -4.60 -22.58 -9.69
CA HIS A 336 -4.07 -21.35 -10.31
C HIS A 336 -5.15 -20.47 -10.95
N LYS A 337 -6.04 -21.04 -11.76
CA LYS A 337 -7.10 -20.29 -12.45
C LYS A 337 -8.07 -19.61 -11.48
N GLU A 338 -8.41 -20.26 -10.38
CA GLU A 338 -9.30 -19.71 -9.36
C GLU A 338 -8.64 -18.51 -8.66
N HIS A 339 -7.35 -18.63 -8.34
CA HIS A 339 -6.59 -17.53 -7.76
C HIS A 339 -6.48 -16.34 -8.72
N ILE A 340 -6.14 -16.58 -10.00
CA ILE A 340 -6.07 -15.51 -10.99
C ILE A 340 -7.40 -14.75 -11.11
N ALA A 341 -8.53 -15.45 -11.10
CA ALA A 341 -9.85 -14.82 -11.16
C ALA A 341 -10.18 -13.94 -9.94
N ALA A 342 -9.51 -14.19 -8.82
CA ALA A 342 -9.71 -13.47 -7.55
C ALA A 342 -8.65 -12.37 -7.29
N TYR A 343 -7.62 -12.27 -8.12
CA TYR A 343 -6.40 -11.49 -7.85
C TYR A 343 -6.38 -10.08 -8.45
N GLY A 344 -7.53 -9.54 -8.77
CA GLY A 344 -7.71 -8.18 -9.27
C GLY A 344 -8.10 -8.12 -10.74
N GLU A 345 -8.90 -7.11 -11.09
CA GLU A 345 -9.38 -6.88 -12.44
C GLU A 345 -8.27 -6.28 -13.33
N GLY A 346 -8.21 -6.70 -14.61
CA GLY A 346 -7.22 -6.18 -15.56
C GLY A 346 -5.79 -6.70 -15.36
N ASN A 347 -5.62 -7.72 -14.52
CA ASN A 347 -4.31 -8.29 -14.17
C ASN A 347 -3.63 -8.98 -15.37
N GLU A 348 -4.38 -9.36 -16.42
CA GLU A 348 -3.85 -9.87 -17.70
C GLU A 348 -2.98 -8.83 -18.42
N ARG A 349 -3.20 -7.53 -18.18
CA ARG A 349 -2.37 -6.44 -18.73
C ARG A 349 -1.00 -6.38 -18.07
N ARG A 350 -0.87 -6.89 -16.83
CA ARG A 350 0.35 -6.92 -16.04
C ARG A 350 1.11 -8.25 -16.15
N LEU A 351 0.41 -9.39 -16.02
CA LEU A 351 1.02 -10.73 -16.01
C LEU A 351 1.29 -11.24 -17.43
N THR A 352 2.32 -10.71 -18.06
CA THR A 352 2.67 -10.94 -19.47
C THR A 352 3.90 -11.82 -19.69
N GLY A 353 4.56 -12.25 -18.61
CA GLY A 353 5.86 -12.94 -18.69
C GLY A 353 7.04 -11.97 -18.91
N LYS A 354 6.81 -10.66 -18.83
CA LYS A 354 7.81 -9.59 -18.93
C LYS A 354 7.79 -8.75 -17.63
N HIS A 355 8.78 -7.86 -17.49
CA HIS A 355 8.85 -6.93 -16.34
C HIS A 355 8.73 -7.65 -14.99
N GLU A 356 9.52 -8.71 -14.80
CA GLU A 356 9.55 -9.51 -13.57
C GLU A 356 8.20 -10.15 -13.19
N THR A 357 7.35 -10.46 -14.18
CA THR A 357 6.10 -11.17 -13.97
C THR A 357 6.09 -12.53 -14.67
N ALA A 358 5.35 -13.51 -14.13
CA ALA A 358 4.99 -14.72 -14.86
C ALA A 358 3.87 -14.42 -15.88
N ASP A 359 3.75 -15.26 -16.91
CA ASP A 359 2.58 -15.25 -17.79
C ASP A 359 1.33 -15.70 -17.02
N ILE A 360 0.20 -15.01 -17.24
CA ILE A 360 -1.05 -15.23 -16.48
C ILE A 360 -1.61 -16.65 -16.61
N ASN A 361 -1.34 -17.34 -17.73
CA ASN A 361 -1.86 -18.68 -18.00
C ASN A 361 -0.96 -19.81 -17.46
N ASN A 362 0.26 -19.47 -17.04
CA ASN A 362 1.28 -20.42 -16.65
C ASN A 362 1.70 -20.23 -15.21
N PHE A 363 1.53 -21.27 -14.39
CA PHE A 363 2.04 -21.27 -13.03
C PHE A 363 3.49 -21.74 -13.01
N SER A 364 4.33 -20.97 -12.34
CA SER A 364 5.73 -21.33 -12.08
C SER A 364 6.13 -20.92 -10.66
N TRP A 365 7.15 -21.58 -10.13
CA TRP A 365 7.76 -21.12 -8.88
C TRP A 365 9.27 -21.37 -8.89
N GLY A 366 10.00 -20.68 -8.03
CA GLY A 366 11.44 -20.88 -7.91
C GLY A 366 12.05 -20.09 -6.78
N VAL A 367 13.28 -20.49 -6.38
CA VAL A 367 14.07 -19.78 -5.38
C VAL A 367 14.70 -18.55 -6.03
N ALA A 368 14.50 -17.39 -5.41
CA ALA A 368 14.98 -16.07 -5.86
C ALA A 368 14.58 -15.70 -7.31
N ASN A 369 13.55 -16.33 -7.86
CA ASN A 369 13.10 -16.10 -9.23
C ASN A 369 11.97 -15.06 -9.27
N ARG A 370 12.27 -13.82 -9.64
CA ARG A 370 11.30 -12.72 -9.75
C ARG A 370 10.34 -12.87 -10.95
N GLY A 371 10.68 -13.65 -11.97
CA GLY A 371 9.81 -13.96 -13.11
C GLY A 371 8.84 -15.10 -12.86
N ALA A 372 8.75 -15.65 -11.65
CA ALA A 372 7.84 -16.74 -11.31
C ALA A 372 6.52 -16.25 -10.71
N SER A 373 5.48 -17.08 -10.75
CA SER A 373 4.20 -16.85 -10.07
C SER A 373 4.37 -16.81 -8.55
N VAL A 374 5.20 -17.73 -8.03
CA VAL A 374 5.54 -17.81 -6.60
C VAL A 374 7.06 -17.85 -6.44
N ARG A 375 7.57 -16.99 -5.58
CA ARG A 375 8.99 -16.92 -5.23
C ARG A 375 9.20 -17.41 -3.81
N VAL A 376 10.28 -18.18 -3.60
CA VAL A 376 10.80 -18.52 -2.27
C VAL A 376 12.12 -17.79 -2.09
N GLY A 377 12.35 -17.20 -0.91
CA GLY A 377 13.62 -16.55 -0.58
C GLY A 377 14.75 -17.56 -0.43
N ARG A 378 16.00 -17.15 -0.72
CA ARG A 378 17.19 -18.00 -0.51
C ARG A 378 17.38 -18.39 0.95
N ASP A 379 17.03 -17.48 1.88
CA ASP A 379 17.15 -17.77 3.31
C ASP A 379 16.13 -18.80 3.74
N THR A 380 14.88 -18.78 3.24
CA THR A 380 13.89 -19.82 3.47
C THR A 380 14.36 -21.20 2.99
N GLU A 381 14.98 -21.27 1.80
CA GLU A 381 15.57 -22.52 1.30
C GLU A 381 16.72 -23.00 2.19
N LYS A 382 17.64 -22.10 2.55
CA LYS A 382 18.83 -22.39 3.37
C LYS A 382 18.47 -22.80 4.80
N GLU A 383 17.51 -22.10 5.42
CA GLU A 383 17.09 -22.38 6.79
C GLU A 383 16.09 -23.54 6.89
N GLY A 384 15.54 -23.97 5.75
CA GLY A 384 14.56 -25.06 5.71
C GLY A 384 13.18 -24.69 6.26
N LYS A 385 12.90 -23.40 6.46
CA LYS A 385 11.65 -22.83 7.00
C LYS A 385 11.51 -21.35 6.67
N GLY A 386 10.30 -20.81 6.75
CA GLY A 386 10.06 -19.39 6.50
C GLY A 386 8.73 -19.11 5.81
N TYR A 387 8.78 -18.52 4.61
CA TYR A 387 7.61 -18.06 3.87
C TYR A 387 7.81 -18.18 2.35
N PHE A 388 6.75 -18.00 1.59
CA PHE A 388 6.80 -17.76 0.15
C PHE A 388 6.10 -16.44 -0.20
N GLU A 389 6.38 -15.94 -1.38
CA GLU A 389 5.78 -14.73 -1.96
C GLU A 389 4.92 -15.12 -3.16
N ASP A 390 3.61 -14.88 -3.10
CA ASP A 390 2.73 -14.94 -4.26
C ASP A 390 2.78 -13.60 -5.01
N ARG A 391 3.36 -13.62 -6.20
CA ARG A 391 3.59 -12.43 -7.02
C ARG A 391 2.46 -12.14 -8.02
N ARG A 392 1.43 -12.98 -8.02
CA ARG A 392 0.31 -12.89 -8.95
C ARG A 392 -0.72 -11.82 -8.62
N PRO A 393 -1.00 -11.43 -7.35
CA PRO A 393 -2.02 -10.42 -7.07
C PRO A 393 -1.68 -9.07 -7.68
N ALA A 394 -2.70 -8.44 -8.29
CA ALA A 394 -2.62 -7.09 -8.85
C ALA A 394 -2.69 -6.02 -7.76
N SER A 395 -2.20 -4.83 -8.04
CA SER A 395 -2.27 -3.67 -7.15
C SER A 395 -3.70 -3.37 -6.67
N ASN A 396 -4.71 -3.55 -7.53
CA ASN A 396 -6.12 -3.35 -7.22
C ASN A 396 -6.82 -4.57 -6.59
N MET A 397 -6.09 -5.57 -6.13
CA MET A 397 -6.70 -6.73 -5.47
C MET A 397 -7.47 -6.33 -4.21
N ASP A 398 -8.53 -7.09 -3.87
CA ASP A 398 -9.15 -7.02 -2.55
C ASP A 398 -8.32 -7.86 -1.56
N PRO A 399 -7.72 -7.24 -0.51
CA PRO A 399 -6.85 -7.96 0.41
C PRO A 399 -7.58 -9.03 1.24
N TYR A 400 -8.88 -8.87 1.52
CA TYR A 400 -9.66 -9.92 2.19
C TYR A 400 -9.80 -11.16 1.32
N VAL A 401 -10.05 -10.95 0.02
CA VAL A 401 -10.18 -12.05 -0.95
C VAL A 401 -8.85 -12.77 -1.12
N VAL A 402 -7.78 -12.02 -1.36
CA VAL A 402 -6.45 -12.61 -1.61
C VAL A 402 -5.95 -13.39 -0.39
N THR A 403 -6.00 -12.79 0.79
CA THR A 403 -5.49 -13.44 2.01
C THR A 403 -6.31 -14.67 2.38
N SER A 404 -7.64 -14.59 2.31
CA SER A 404 -8.50 -15.71 2.66
C SER A 404 -8.40 -16.88 1.68
N ILE A 405 -8.32 -16.63 0.37
CA ILE A 405 -8.20 -17.71 -0.63
C ILE A 405 -6.84 -18.41 -0.54
N ILE A 406 -5.77 -17.70 -0.18
CA ILE A 406 -4.45 -18.32 0.06
C ILE A 406 -4.55 -19.25 1.28
N ALA A 407 -5.10 -18.79 2.39
CA ALA A 407 -5.28 -19.60 3.60
C ALA A 407 -6.20 -20.80 3.34
N GLU A 408 -7.34 -20.60 2.69
CA GLU A 408 -8.25 -21.68 2.32
C GLU A 408 -7.55 -22.74 1.48
N THR A 409 -6.85 -22.33 0.43
CA THR A 409 -6.17 -23.27 -0.49
C THR A 409 -5.07 -24.04 0.22
N THR A 410 -4.24 -23.36 0.98
CA THR A 410 -3.05 -24.00 1.58
C THR A 410 -3.36 -24.85 2.80
N ILE A 411 -4.38 -24.49 3.60
CA ILE A 411 -4.72 -25.15 4.86
C ILE A 411 -5.93 -26.08 4.68
N LEU A 412 -7.06 -25.57 4.23
CA LEU A 412 -8.34 -26.29 4.25
C LEU A 412 -8.55 -27.18 3.03
N TRP A 413 -8.18 -26.70 1.84
CA TRP A 413 -8.46 -27.41 0.60
C TRP A 413 -7.65 -28.72 0.48
N LYS A 414 -8.32 -29.78 0.08
CA LYS A 414 -7.75 -31.10 -0.20
C LYS A 414 -7.92 -31.38 -1.70
N PRO A 415 -6.82 -31.69 -2.44
CA PRO A 415 -6.88 -32.02 -3.85
C PRO A 415 -7.60 -33.35 -4.12
#